data_956c0f49179931fc427e72202cc5ad8c
#
_entry.id   956c0f49179931fc427e72202cc5ad8c
#
_cell.length_a   1.000
_cell.length_b   1.000
_cell.length_c   1.000
_cell.angle_alpha   90.00
_cell.angle_beta   90.00
_cell.angle_gamma   90.00
#
_symmetry.space_group_name_H-M   'P 1'
#
loop_
_entity.id
_entity.type
_entity.pdbx_description
1 polymer ?
#
loop_
_entity_poly.entity_id
_entity_poly.type
_entity_poly.pdbx_seq_one_letter_code
_entity_poly.pdbx_strand_id
1 'polypeptide(L)'
;MLTHTLRAIAVIATLALSFSARADASLEADAAAHGLDPERLSRLQAAMQAYVDNGQLAGAVTLIARDGEIVYFDAVGQRDREAGAPMQKDTIFRIASQTKAVISVAAMILQEEGRLLIGDPVGDYLPEFRETTVAVANDDGGYDVVPATRPITIRDLLTHTSGFDYGEGLTKDAWHAAGIHGYYFADRDEPIRAVVARMAALPAVAQPGEKFVYGYSTDILGAVVEVAAGMPLDELLRVKIFAPLGMVDTHFFLPPAKRDRLAAVYEIRDGALSRTQDDGWNGQGAYVDGPRTCFSGGAGLLSTARDYARFLQMVLNGGELDGQRVLGRKSVELMSVDHRGDVPFGNGEGFGLGFSVLEDLGRRGTPGTVGELAWGGAYHTTYWIDPAEDLVVVHMTQLLPAGDVDDHARLRALLYQAIVD
;
A
#
# COMPACT_ATOMS: atom_id res chain seq x y z
N MET A 1 -61.27 -5.92 -37.91
CA MET A 1 -60.75 -4.97 -36.89
C MET A 1 -59.81 -5.73 -35.95
N LEU A 2 -58.59 -5.82 -36.26
CA LEU A 2 -57.52 -6.27 -35.36
C LEU A 2 -56.23 -6.39 -36.22
N THR A 3 -55.49 -5.32 -36.38
CA THR A 3 -54.10 -5.31 -36.86
C THR A 3 -53.60 -3.89 -36.67
N HIS A 4 -52.85 -3.65 -35.59
CA HIS A 4 -51.87 -2.59 -35.44
C HIS A 4 -51.44 -2.52 -33.96
N THR A 5 -50.49 -3.37 -33.55
CA THR A 5 -49.63 -3.09 -32.38
C THR A 5 -48.54 -4.17 -32.30
N LEU A 6 -47.50 -4.07 -33.14
CA LEU A 6 -46.26 -4.85 -33.02
C LEU A 6 -45.19 -4.24 -33.93
N ARG A 7 -44.75 -3.01 -33.64
CA ARG A 7 -43.54 -2.40 -34.22
C ARG A 7 -43.03 -1.24 -33.37
N ALA A 8 -42.57 -1.51 -32.16
CA ALA A 8 -41.92 -0.46 -31.36
C ALA A 8 -40.98 -1.01 -30.25
N ILE A 9 -40.38 -2.19 -30.39
CA ILE A 9 -39.43 -2.74 -29.38
C ILE A 9 -38.11 -3.23 -29.99
N ALA A 10 -37.68 -2.78 -31.13
CA ALA A 10 -36.48 -3.26 -31.79
C ALA A 10 -35.37 -2.20 -32.03
N VAL A 11 -35.44 -1.00 -31.41
CA VAL A 11 -34.46 0.08 -31.67
C VAL A 11 -33.65 0.51 -30.42
N ILE A 12 -33.96 0.01 -29.23
CA ILE A 12 -33.25 0.43 -28.00
C ILE A 12 -32.07 -0.48 -27.60
N ALA A 13 -31.91 -1.64 -28.21
CA ALA A 13 -30.85 -2.59 -27.82
C ALA A 13 -29.49 -2.41 -28.54
N THR A 14 -29.39 -1.51 -29.52
CA THR A 14 -28.15 -1.37 -30.33
C THR A 14 -27.33 -0.13 -30.01
N LEU A 15 -27.77 0.75 -29.09
CA LEU A 15 -26.98 1.93 -28.68
C LEU A 15 -26.19 1.75 -27.35
N ALA A 16 -26.39 0.66 -26.62
CA ALA A 16 -25.74 0.42 -25.35
C ALA A 16 -24.35 -0.28 -25.46
N LEU A 17 -24.02 -0.83 -26.63
CA LEU A 17 -22.76 -1.57 -26.84
C LEU A 17 -21.62 -0.74 -27.44
N SER A 18 -21.88 0.50 -27.84
CA SER A 18 -20.86 1.40 -28.42
C SER A 18 -20.28 2.42 -27.43
N PHE A 19 -20.75 2.46 -26.19
CA PHE A 19 -20.25 3.41 -25.18
C PHE A 19 -19.09 2.85 -24.32
N SER A 20 -18.88 1.54 -24.30
CA SER A 20 -17.85 0.92 -23.45
C SER A 20 -16.44 0.92 -24.06
N ALA A 21 -16.31 1.04 -25.37
CA ALA A 21 -15.00 0.96 -26.06
C ALA A 21 -14.36 2.35 -26.34
N ARG A 22 -15.09 3.44 -26.06
CA ARG A 22 -14.60 4.81 -26.33
C ARG A 22 -14.13 5.54 -25.08
N ALA A 23 -14.33 4.98 -23.89
CA ALA A 23 -13.95 5.59 -22.62
C ALA A 23 -12.45 5.43 -22.27
N ASP A 24 -11.74 4.47 -22.88
CA ASP A 24 -10.34 4.18 -22.52
C ASP A 24 -9.28 4.93 -23.33
N ALA A 25 -9.64 5.54 -24.46
CA ALA A 25 -8.67 6.21 -25.34
C ALA A 25 -8.46 7.71 -25.04
N SER A 26 -9.09 8.28 -23.99
CA SER A 26 -9.01 9.74 -23.69
C SER A 26 -8.74 10.06 -22.21
N LEU A 27 -8.12 9.15 -21.46
CA LEU A 27 -7.87 9.35 -20.01
C LEU A 27 -6.46 9.87 -19.72
N GLU A 28 -5.57 9.91 -20.69
CA GLU A 28 -4.24 10.51 -20.55
C GLU A 28 -4.28 11.93 -21.11
N ALA A 29 -3.91 12.90 -20.26
CA ALA A 29 -3.71 14.27 -20.65
C ALA A 29 -2.43 14.42 -21.50
N ASP A 30 -2.33 15.49 -22.26
CA ASP A 30 -1.11 15.81 -22.98
C ASP A 30 0.02 16.11 -21.97
N ALA A 31 0.99 15.23 -21.86
CA ALA A 31 2.12 15.36 -20.95
C ALA A 31 2.87 16.69 -21.13
N ALA A 32 2.98 17.21 -22.37
CA ALA A 32 3.63 18.48 -22.65
C ALA A 32 2.85 19.67 -22.06
N ALA A 33 1.52 19.60 -21.99
CA ALA A 33 0.69 20.62 -21.35
C ALA A 33 0.90 20.68 -19.83
N HIS A 34 1.47 19.64 -19.25
CA HIS A 34 1.79 19.49 -17.83
C HIS A 34 3.30 19.52 -17.56
N GLY A 35 4.09 20.20 -18.42
CA GLY A 35 5.52 20.40 -18.20
C GLY A 35 6.40 19.15 -18.33
N LEU A 36 5.91 18.08 -18.97
CA LEU A 36 6.66 16.85 -19.20
C LEU A 36 6.99 16.68 -20.69
N ASP A 37 8.26 16.45 -21.00
CA ASP A 37 8.72 16.20 -22.37
C ASP A 37 8.32 14.76 -22.81
N PRO A 38 7.43 14.61 -23.82
CA PRO A 38 6.97 13.30 -24.28
C PRO A 38 8.08 12.40 -24.85
N GLU A 39 9.09 12.98 -25.51
CA GLU A 39 10.25 12.23 -26.04
C GLU A 39 11.05 11.64 -24.86
N ARG A 40 11.23 12.40 -23.79
CA ARG A 40 11.92 11.92 -22.60
C ARG A 40 11.10 10.89 -21.83
N LEU A 41 9.78 11.02 -21.78
CA LEU A 41 8.89 10.00 -21.20
C LEU A 41 8.92 8.68 -22.00
N SER A 42 9.12 8.70 -23.30
CA SER A 42 9.25 7.49 -24.09
C SER A 42 10.43 6.61 -23.67
N ARG A 43 11.47 7.21 -23.09
CA ARG A 43 12.63 6.49 -22.51
C ARG A 43 12.22 5.65 -21.30
N LEU A 44 11.23 6.14 -20.52
CA LEU A 44 10.68 5.39 -19.41
C LEU A 44 9.99 4.10 -19.88
N GLN A 45 9.11 4.20 -20.88
CA GLN A 45 8.43 3.03 -21.46
C GLN A 45 9.45 2.01 -21.98
N ALA A 46 10.43 2.46 -22.76
CA ALA A 46 11.48 1.61 -23.29
C ALA A 46 12.29 0.91 -22.18
N ALA A 47 12.59 1.62 -21.09
CA ALA A 47 13.31 1.03 -19.97
C ALA A 47 12.48 -0.02 -19.23
N MET A 48 11.20 0.24 -18.95
CA MET A 48 10.32 -0.75 -18.31
C MET A 48 10.11 -1.98 -19.18
N GLN A 49 9.95 -1.80 -20.48
CA GLN A 49 9.88 -2.94 -21.42
C GLN A 49 11.18 -3.75 -21.44
N ALA A 50 12.34 -3.11 -21.33
CA ALA A 50 13.63 -3.82 -21.29
C ALA A 50 13.77 -4.74 -20.07
N TYR A 51 13.22 -4.39 -18.89
CA TYR A 51 13.19 -5.30 -17.73
C TYR A 51 12.38 -6.57 -18.01
N VAL A 52 11.30 -6.44 -18.77
CA VAL A 52 10.49 -7.60 -19.20
C VAL A 52 11.23 -8.43 -20.22
N ASP A 53 11.80 -7.81 -21.25
CA ASP A 53 12.51 -8.47 -22.34
C ASP A 53 13.75 -9.22 -21.82
N ASN A 54 14.42 -8.68 -20.80
CA ASN A 54 15.56 -9.31 -20.13
C ASN A 54 15.17 -10.36 -19.08
N GLY A 55 13.87 -10.60 -18.87
CA GLY A 55 13.37 -11.58 -17.90
C GLY A 55 13.60 -11.22 -16.44
N GLN A 56 13.73 -9.93 -16.12
CA GLN A 56 13.89 -9.43 -14.75
C GLN A 56 12.51 -9.16 -14.09
N LEU A 57 11.51 -8.78 -14.88
CA LEU A 57 10.11 -8.62 -14.46
C LEU A 57 9.19 -9.44 -15.38
N ALA A 58 8.10 -9.96 -14.83
CA ALA A 58 7.04 -10.57 -15.66
C ALA A 58 6.24 -9.49 -16.38
N GLY A 59 5.99 -8.39 -15.70
CA GLY A 59 5.31 -7.22 -16.22
C GLY A 59 5.14 -6.17 -15.13
N ALA A 60 4.74 -4.97 -15.54
CA ALA A 60 4.51 -3.84 -14.67
C ALA A 60 3.37 -2.96 -15.18
N VAL A 61 2.76 -2.22 -14.25
CA VAL A 61 1.85 -1.10 -14.54
C VAL A 61 2.42 0.15 -13.88
N THR A 62 2.63 1.20 -14.68
CA THR A 62 3.10 2.50 -14.20
C THR A 62 2.07 3.57 -14.50
N LEU A 63 1.67 4.31 -13.47
CA LEU A 63 0.78 5.47 -13.59
C LEU A 63 1.49 6.69 -13.01
N ILE A 64 1.47 7.80 -13.77
CA ILE A 64 1.98 9.10 -13.36
C ILE A 64 0.85 10.12 -13.56
N ALA A 65 0.53 10.85 -12.49
CA ALA A 65 -0.35 12.00 -12.59
C ALA A 65 0.42 13.27 -12.20
N ARG A 66 0.17 14.38 -12.90
CA ARG A 66 0.69 15.71 -12.62
C ARG A 66 -0.43 16.72 -12.76
N ASP A 67 -0.48 17.72 -11.89
CA ASP A 67 -1.56 18.74 -11.85
C ASP A 67 -2.97 18.12 -11.74
N GLY A 68 -3.08 16.97 -11.06
CA GLY A 68 -4.34 16.23 -10.91
C GLY A 68 -4.77 15.40 -12.12
N GLU A 69 -4.01 15.41 -13.23
CA GLU A 69 -4.32 14.70 -14.48
C GLU A 69 -3.36 13.54 -14.72
N ILE A 70 -3.86 12.42 -15.26
CA ILE A 70 -3.01 11.28 -15.63
C ILE A 70 -2.26 11.63 -16.91
N VAL A 71 -0.95 11.79 -16.82
CA VAL A 71 -0.06 12.17 -17.92
C VAL A 71 0.72 11.00 -18.51
N TYR A 72 0.75 9.87 -17.81
CA TYR A 72 1.36 8.62 -18.29
C TYR A 72 0.67 7.44 -17.63
N PHE A 73 0.21 6.48 -18.42
CA PHE A 73 -0.39 5.25 -17.89
C PHE A 73 -0.09 4.09 -18.82
N ASP A 74 0.82 3.22 -18.44
CA ASP A 74 1.29 2.14 -19.29
C ASP A 74 1.33 0.80 -18.57
N ALA A 75 1.20 -0.28 -19.35
CA ALA A 75 1.26 -1.66 -18.90
C ALA A 75 2.18 -2.46 -19.83
N VAL A 76 3.25 -3.02 -19.29
CA VAL A 76 4.24 -3.79 -20.04
C VAL A 76 4.30 -5.24 -19.58
N GLY A 77 4.59 -6.16 -20.48
CA GLY A 77 4.76 -7.59 -20.19
C GLY A 77 3.46 -8.35 -19.91
N GLN A 78 3.50 -9.28 -18.98
CA GLN A 78 2.43 -10.23 -18.71
C GLN A 78 2.08 -10.26 -17.23
N ARG A 79 0.76 -10.28 -16.90
CA ARG A 79 0.27 -10.50 -15.54
C ARG A 79 0.36 -11.98 -15.13
N ASP A 80 0.36 -12.89 -16.14
CA ASP A 80 0.57 -14.32 -15.95
C ASP A 80 1.27 -14.86 -17.23
N ARG A 81 2.58 -15.16 -17.12
CA ARG A 81 3.40 -15.61 -18.25
C ARG A 81 3.01 -17.00 -18.72
N GLU A 82 2.72 -17.89 -17.77
CA GLU A 82 2.39 -19.30 -18.03
C GLU A 82 1.04 -19.42 -18.72
N ALA A 83 0.10 -18.53 -18.42
CA ALA A 83 -1.19 -18.42 -19.09
C ALA A 83 -1.15 -17.60 -20.38
N GLY A 84 -0.02 -16.95 -20.68
CA GLY A 84 0.10 -16.02 -21.82
C GLY A 84 -0.82 -14.80 -21.68
N ALA A 85 -1.18 -14.43 -20.45
CA ALA A 85 -2.11 -13.34 -20.17
C ALA A 85 -1.35 -11.99 -20.13
N PRO A 86 -1.64 -11.03 -21.02
CA PRO A 86 -0.93 -9.75 -21.04
C PRO A 86 -1.22 -8.93 -19.78
N MET A 87 -0.27 -8.11 -19.36
CA MET A 87 -0.49 -7.06 -18.38
C MET A 87 -1.49 -6.05 -18.93
N GLN A 88 -2.39 -5.56 -18.09
CA GLN A 88 -3.41 -4.57 -18.43
C GLN A 88 -3.39 -3.42 -17.42
N LYS A 89 -3.79 -2.22 -17.82
CA LYS A 89 -3.88 -1.03 -16.96
C LYS A 89 -4.79 -1.26 -15.74
N ASP A 90 -5.76 -2.15 -15.83
CA ASP A 90 -6.71 -2.54 -14.78
C ASP A 90 -6.32 -3.81 -14.01
N THR A 91 -5.10 -4.32 -14.21
CA THR A 91 -4.57 -5.46 -13.46
C THR A 91 -4.58 -5.16 -11.95
N ILE A 92 -5.02 -6.15 -11.17
CA ILE A 92 -5.06 -6.08 -9.71
C ILE A 92 -3.77 -6.70 -9.15
N PHE A 93 -3.20 -6.05 -8.14
CA PHE A 93 -1.93 -6.43 -7.51
C PHE A 93 -2.11 -6.64 -6.02
N ARG A 94 -1.33 -7.54 -5.43
CA ARG A 94 -1.10 -7.57 -3.99
C ARG A 94 -0.18 -6.40 -3.66
N ILE A 95 -0.66 -5.45 -2.84
CA ILE A 95 0.07 -4.21 -2.55
C ILE A 95 0.84 -4.25 -1.23
N ALA A 96 0.70 -5.33 -0.46
CA ALA A 96 1.40 -5.53 0.81
C ALA A 96 1.46 -4.23 1.64
N SER A 97 2.66 -3.74 1.96
CA SER A 97 2.86 -2.60 2.88
C SER A 97 2.31 -1.27 2.40
N GLN A 98 1.92 -1.12 1.15
CA GLN A 98 1.14 0.06 0.72
C GLN A 98 -0.22 0.14 1.44
N THR A 99 -0.73 -0.97 2.00
CA THR A 99 -1.88 -1.01 2.90
C THR A 99 -1.74 -0.04 4.08
N LYS A 100 -0.53 0.12 4.60
CA LYS A 100 -0.25 0.91 5.81
C LYS A 100 -0.67 2.38 5.70
N ALA A 101 -0.44 3.00 4.56
CA ALA A 101 -0.86 4.38 4.32
C ALA A 101 -2.39 4.54 4.41
N VAL A 102 -3.14 3.56 3.87
CA VAL A 102 -4.61 3.56 3.92
C VAL A 102 -5.12 3.40 5.35
N ILE A 103 -4.52 2.50 6.14
CA ILE A 103 -4.87 2.32 7.56
C ILE A 103 -4.52 3.56 8.39
N SER A 104 -3.40 4.21 8.07
CA SER A 104 -3.00 5.45 8.75
C SER A 104 -4.00 6.58 8.48
N VAL A 105 -4.46 6.73 7.23
CA VAL A 105 -5.55 7.68 6.90
C VAL A 105 -6.84 7.32 7.65
N ALA A 106 -7.20 6.04 7.76
CA ALA A 106 -8.38 5.62 8.53
C ALA A 106 -8.28 6.00 10.00
N ALA A 107 -7.11 5.84 10.62
CA ALA A 107 -6.87 6.30 12.00
C ALA A 107 -7.04 7.82 12.13
N MET A 108 -6.53 8.59 11.17
CA MET A 108 -6.66 10.05 11.17
C MET A 108 -8.10 10.53 10.94
N ILE A 109 -8.90 9.80 10.14
CA ILE A 109 -10.35 10.05 10.03
C ILE A 109 -11.02 9.90 11.41
N LEU A 110 -10.71 8.84 12.14
CA LEU A 110 -11.28 8.63 13.48
C LEU A 110 -10.79 9.67 14.50
N GLN A 111 -9.57 10.20 14.34
CA GLN A 111 -9.09 11.33 15.13
C GLN A 111 -9.93 12.59 14.84
N GLU A 112 -10.24 12.91 13.59
CA GLU A 112 -11.10 14.04 13.24
C GLU A 112 -12.53 13.86 13.74
N GLU A 113 -13.00 12.62 13.82
CA GLU A 113 -14.31 12.29 14.42
C GLU A 113 -14.30 12.32 15.96
N GLY A 114 -13.14 12.57 16.60
CA GLY A 114 -12.99 12.59 18.06
C GLY A 114 -13.13 11.21 18.73
N ARG A 115 -12.91 10.13 17.98
CA ARG A 115 -13.05 8.73 18.43
C ARG A 115 -11.73 8.15 18.93
N LEU A 116 -10.61 8.75 18.58
CA LEU A 116 -9.28 8.47 19.11
C LEU A 116 -8.40 9.72 19.00
N LEU A 117 -7.30 9.74 19.73
CA LEU A 117 -6.20 10.69 19.54
C LEU A 117 -4.89 9.92 19.30
N ILE A 118 -3.99 10.46 18.48
CA ILE A 118 -2.70 9.80 18.24
C ILE A 118 -1.84 9.67 19.50
N GLY A 119 -2.09 10.47 20.52
CA GLY A 119 -1.45 10.40 21.84
C GLY A 119 -2.05 9.37 22.79
N ASP A 120 -3.21 8.78 22.49
CA ASP A 120 -3.86 7.82 23.35
C ASP A 120 -3.04 6.54 23.49
N PRO A 121 -3.03 5.92 24.69
CA PRO A 121 -2.49 4.59 24.87
C PRO A 121 -3.25 3.54 24.05
N VAL A 122 -2.55 2.64 23.37
CA VAL A 122 -3.15 1.50 22.66
C VAL A 122 -4.01 0.66 23.61
N GLY A 123 -3.59 0.54 24.87
CA GLY A 123 -4.31 -0.20 25.93
C GLY A 123 -5.69 0.33 26.29
N ASP A 124 -6.07 1.53 25.84
CA ASP A 124 -7.42 2.08 26.03
C ASP A 124 -8.42 1.44 25.05
N TYR A 125 -7.96 1.02 23.88
CA TYR A 125 -8.73 0.33 22.82
C TYR A 125 -8.56 -1.18 22.87
N LEU A 126 -7.34 -1.64 23.13
CA LEU A 126 -6.95 -3.03 23.22
C LEU A 126 -6.36 -3.30 24.61
N PRO A 127 -7.18 -3.68 25.61
CA PRO A 127 -6.76 -3.84 27.00
C PRO A 127 -5.57 -4.78 27.21
N GLU A 128 -5.32 -5.69 26.27
CA GLU A 128 -4.20 -6.62 26.27
C GLU A 128 -2.84 -5.91 26.17
N PHE A 129 -2.79 -4.67 25.64
CA PHE A 129 -1.58 -3.85 25.53
C PHE A 129 -1.30 -2.95 26.74
N ARG A 130 -2.07 -3.05 27.83
CA ARG A 130 -1.84 -2.24 29.05
C ARG A 130 -0.53 -2.58 29.74
N GLU A 131 -0.09 -3.83 29.65
CA GLU A 131 1.11 -4.35 30.29
C GLU A 131 2.08 -4.90 29.24
N THR A 132 2.49 -4.06 28.30
CA THR A 132 3.47 -4.46 27.25
C THR A 132 4.83 -4.74 27.87
N THR A 133 5.49 -5.79 27.35
CA THR A 133 6.84 -6.18 27.76
C THR A 133 7.84 -6.02 26.61
N VAL A 134 9.13 -5.92 26.95
CA VAL A 134 10.22 -5.73 26.01
C VAL A 134 11.32 -6.76 26.30
N ALA A 135 11.87 -7.36 25.25
CA ALA A 135 13.03 -8.24 25.31
C ALA A 135 14.31 -7.41 25.31
N VAL A 136 15.16 -7.64 26.29
CA VAL A 136 16.48 -7.03 26.40
C VAL A 136 17.52 -8.13 26.32
N ALA A 137 18.44 -8.04 25.35
CA ALA A 137 19.51 -9.03 25.20
C ALA A 137 20.32 -9.16 26.50
N ASN A 138 20.66 -10.39 26.90
CA ASN A 138 21.47 -10.70 28.08
C ASN A 138 22.81 -11.31 27.69
N ASP A 139 23.70 -11.44 28.69
CA ASP A 139 25.08 -11.93 28.50
C ASP A 139 25.14 -13.42 28.10
N ASP A 140 24.07 -14.17 28.33
CA ASP A 140 24.00 -15.61 28.02
C ASP A 140 23.60 -15.88 26.56
N GLY A 141 23.42 -14.81 25.74
CA GLY A 141 23.02 -14.90 24.33
C GLY A 141 21.50 -15.09 24.11
N GLY A 142 20.69 -14.96 25.17
CA GLY A 142 19.24 -14.90 25.17
C GLY A 142 18.73 -13.47 25.43
N TYR A 143 17.58 -13.37 26.07
CA TYR A 143 17.00 -12.09 26.49
C TYR A 143 16.26 -12.21 27.82
N ASP A 144 16.24 -11.11 28.57
CA ASP A 144 15.36 -10.90 29.70
C ASP A 144 14.10 -10.16 29.26
N VAL A 145 12.99 -10.44 29.90
CA VAL A 145 11.73 -9.78 29.65
C VAL A 145 11.49 -8.72 30.71
N VAL A 146 11.42 -7.46 30.32
CA VAL A 146 11.18 -6.33 31.22
C VAL A 146 9.91 -5.57 30.84
N PRO A 147 9.27 -4.85 31.78
CA PRO A 147 8.14 -4.00 31.41
C PRO A 147 8.53 -2.89 30.44
N ALA A 148 7.60 -2.47 29.59
CA ALA A 148 7.77 -1.24 28.82
C ALA A 148 7.88 -0.03 29.75
N THR A 149 8.75 0.93 29.44
CA THR A 149 9.00 2.12 30.24
C THR A 149 7.82 3.11 30.23
N ARG A 150 6.97 3.02 29.25
CA ARG A 150 5.70 3.76 29.12
C ARG A 150 4.70 2.96 28.27
N PRO A 151 3.40 3.31 28.31
CA PRO A 151 2.44 2.74 27.36
C PRO A 151 2.83 3.04 25.91
N ILE A 152 2.52 2.09 25.02
CA ILE A 152 2.55 2.32 23.58
C ILE A 152 1.40 3.22 23.20
N THR A 153 1.64 4.24 22.39
CA THR A 153 0.62 5.16 21.87
C THR A 153 0.24 4.83 20.44
N ILE A 154 -0.89 5.34 19.96
CA ILE A 154 -1.30 5.25 18.56
C ILE A 154 -0.25 5.92 17.64
N ARG A 155 0.40 7.00 18.10
CA ARG A 155 1.53 7.60 17.37
C ARG A 155 2.68 6.60 17.19
N ASP A 156 3.04 5.83 18.21
CA ASP A 156 4.11 4.83 18.09
C ASP A 156 3.78 3.76 17.05
N LEU A 157 2.49 3.40 16.89
CA LEU A 157 2.04 2.50 15.83
C LEU A 157 2.16 3.13 14.45
N LEU A 158 1.72 4.40 14.30
CA LEU A 158 1.76 5.15 13.05
C LEU A 158 3.19 5.41 12.54
N THR A 159 4.16 5.51 13.45
CA THR A 159 5.55 5.85 13.16
C THR A 159 6.51 4.65 13.22
N HIS A 160 6.00 3.43 13.44
CA HIS A 160 6.81 2.24 13.63
C HIS A 160 7.84 2.35 14.78
N THR A 161 7.49 3.06 15.85
CA THR A 161 8.31 3.16 17.07
C THR A 161 7.72 2.40 18.24
N SER A 162 6.74 1.51 18.02
CA SER A 162 6.13 0.67 19.05
C SER A 162 7.03 -0.45 19.57
N GLY A 163 8.08 -0.82 18.81
CA GLY A 163 9.00 -1.89 19.15
C GLY A 163 8.59 -3.29 18.64
N PHE A 164 7.47 -3.45 17.96
CA PHE A 164 7.03 -4.74 17.39
C PHE A 164 7.57 -4.95 15.97
N ASP A 165 8.47 -5.94 15.82
CA ASP A 165 8.98 -6.41 14.52
C ASP A 165 8.04 -7.49 13.91
N TYR A 166 8.50 -8.18 12.85
CA TYR A 166 7.76 -9.30 12.24
C TYR A 166 8.05 -10.67 12.87
N GLY A 167 8.56 -10.70 14.10
CA GLY A 167 8.89 -11.94 14.79
C GLY A 167 10.13 -12.64 14.23
N GLU A 168 11.06 -11.91 13.66
CA GLU A 168 12.31 -12.47 13.06
C GLU A 168 13.59 -12.07 13.81
N GLY A 169 13.49 -11.22 14.82
CA GLY A 169 14.63 -10.72 15.58
C GLY A 169 14.97 -11.58 16.80
N LEU A 170 15.37 -10.91 17.88
CA LEU A 170 15.80 -11.50 19.16
C LEU A 170 14.74 -12.46 19.77
N THR A 171 13.46 -12.18 19.52
CA THR A 171 12.32 -12.90 20.09
C THR A 171 11.72 -13.95 19.15
N LYS A 172 12.38 -14.28 18.04
CA LYS A 172 11.90 -15.13 16.95
C LYS A 172 11.22 -16.41 17.44
N ASP A 173 11.87 -17.15 18.34
CA ASP A 173 11.35 -18.44 18.79
C ASP A 173 10.01 -18.31 19.53
N ALA A 174 9.84 -17.24 20.32
CA ALA A 174 8.59 -16.97 21.03
C ALA A 174 7.44 -16.61 20.06
N TRP A 175 7.74 -15.78 19.06
CA TRP A 175 6.78 -15.38 18.03
C TRP A 175 6.37 -16.57 17.15
N HIS A 176 7.34 -17.37 16.70
CA HIS A 176 7.08 -18.60 15.93
C HIS A 176 6.29 -19.64 16.72
N ALA A 177 6.60 -19.81 18.02
CA ALA A 177 5.84 -20.71 18.89
C ALA A 177 4.37 -20.25 19.07
N ALA A 178 4.11 -18.94 19.03
CA ALA A 178 2.77 -18.39 19.03
C ALA A 178 2.07 -18.48 17.65
N GLY A 179 2.76 -18.99 16.63
CA GLY A 179 2.28 -19.10 15.27
C GLY A 179 2.15 -17.75 14.57
N ILE A 180 2.91 -16.73 14.98
CA ILE A 180 2.89 -15.38 14.42
C ILE A 180 4.27 -15.06 13.88
N HIS A 181 4.40 -14.98 12.55
CA HIS A 181 5.63 -14.61 11.87
C HIS A 181 5.31 -14.08 10.48
N GLY A 182 6.13 -13.13 9.98
CA GLY A 182 5.93 -12.46 8.71
C GLY A 182 4.64 -11.64 8.65
N TYR A 183 4.27 -11.18 7.47
CA TYR A 183 3.16 -10.22 7.26
C TYR A 183 1.91 -10.83 6.62
N TYR A 184 1.87 -12.15 6.39
CA TYR A 184 0.77 -12.81 5.69
C TYR A 184 -0.25 -13.38 6.67
N PHE A 185 -1.47 -12.86 6.63
CA PHE A 185 -2.58 -13.27 7.50
C PHE A 185 -3.86 -13.65 6.74
N ALA A 186 -3.86 -13.59 5.40
CA ALA A 186 -5.05 -13.89 4.61
C ALA A 186 -5.48 -15.37 4.68
N ASP A 187 -4.58 -16.27 5.08
CA ASP A 187 -4.81 -17.71 5.28
C ASP A 187 -5.45 -18.07 6.62
N ARG A 188 -5.64 -17.09 7.52
CA ARG A 188 -6.16 -17.31 8.86
C ARG A 188 -7.68 -17.24 8.92
N ASP A 189 -8.30 -18.25 9.53
CA ASP A 189 -9.73 -18.27 9.80
C ASP A 189 -10.04 -17.70 11.21
N GLU A 190 -9.57 -16.50 11.44
CA GLU A 190 -9.79 -15.74 12.66
C GLU A 190 -9.69 -14.22 12.37
N PRO A 191 -10.41 -13.36 13.10
CA PRO A 191 -10.29 -11.92 12.92
C PRO A 191 -8.91 -11.39 13.35
N ILE A 192 -8.44 -10.31 12.72
CA ILE A 192 -7.13 -9.70 13.05
C ILE A 192 -7.00 -9.36 14.54
N ARG A 193 -8.08 -9.00 15.23
CA ARG A 193 -8.09 -8.73 16.66
C ARG A 193 -7.64 -9.93 17.50
N ALA A 194 -8.00 -11.15 17.11
CA ALA A 194 -7.56 -12.37 17.82
C ALA A 194 -6.06 -12.61 17.66
N VAL A 195 -5.52 -12.33 16.47
CA VAL A 195 -4.07 -12.39 16.21
C VAL A 195 -3.34 -11.32 17.03
N VAL A 196 -3.83 -10.09 17.01
CA VAL A 196 -3.25 -8.94 17.72
C VAL A 196 -3.28 -9.12 19.24
N ALA A 197 -4.35 -9.72 19.78
CA ALA A 197 -4.42 -10.06 21.21
C ALA A 197 -3.31 -11.05 21.64
N ARG A 198 -2.92 -11.99 20.76
CA ARG A 198 -1.77 -12.86 21.01
C ARG A 198 -0.43 -12.13 20.87
N MET A 199 -0.31 -11.15 19.97
CA MET A 199 0.89 -10.31 19.86
C MET A 199 1.17 -9.56 21.16
N ALA A 200 0.13 -9.08 21.85
CA ALA A 200 0.27 -8.36 23.12
C ALA A 200 0.92 -9.17 24.26
N ALA A 201 0.84 -10.50 24.20
CA ALA A 201 1.48 -11.39 25.15
C ALA A 201 2.97 -11.65 24.84
N LEU A 202 3.47 -11.18 23.71
CA LEU A 202 4.85 -11.38 23.25
C LEU A 202 5.68 -10.11 23.49
N PRO A 203 6.97 -10.26 23.83
CA PRO A 203 7.80 -9.08 24.08
C PRO A 203 8.13 -8.35 22.76
N ALA A 204 8.06 -7.04 22.81
CA ALA A 204 8.62 -6.16 21.78
C ALA A 204 10.17 -6.22 21.80
N VAL A 205 10.83 -5.81 20.71
CA VAL A 205 12.31 -5.82 20.59
C VAL A 205 12.97 -4.49 20.91
N ALA A 206 12.17 -3.46 21.23
CA ALA A 206 12.64 -2.14 21.66
C ALA A 206 11.61 -1.47 22.57
N GLN A 207 12.05 -0.51 23.40
CA GLN A 207 11.16 0.34 24.18
C GLN A 207 10.33 1.26 23.27
N PRO A 208 9.09 1.58 23.63
CA PRO A 208 8.26 2.50 22.85
C PRO A 208 8.94 3.86 22.64
N GLY A 209 9.11 4.27 21.38
CA GLY A 209 9.76 5.51 20.99
C GLY A 209 11.30 5.47 20.93
N GLU A 210 11.93 4.34 21.23
CA GLU A 210 13.39 4.21 21.25
C GLU A 210 13.99 4.03 19.86
N LYS A 211 13.35 3.20 19.03
CA LYS A 211 13.86 2.81 17.70
C LYS A 211 12.73 2.75 16.68
N PHE A 212 13.09 2.98 15.43
CA PHE A 212 12.26 2.58 14.31
C PHE A 212 12.34 1.05 14.14
N VAL A 213 11.23 0.36 14.39
CA VAL A 213 11.11 -1.10 14.29
C VAL A 213 9.96 -1.41 13.34
N TYR A 214 10.31 -1.74 12.08
CA TYR A 214 9.32 -2.06 11.08
C TYR A 214 8.72 -3.45 11.32
N GLY A 215 7.37 -3.52 11.40
CA GLY A 215 6.70 -4.77 11.69
C GLY A 215 5.19 -4.61 11.87
N TYR A 216 4.64 -5.22 12.91
CA TYR A 216 3.20 -5.37 13.17
C TYR A 216 2.48 -4.10 13.62
N SER A 217 3.16 -2.97 13.78
CA SER A 217 2.54 -1.73 14.26
C SER A 217 1.22 -1.41 13.57
N THR A 218 1.15 -1.57 12.24
CA THR A 218 -0.06 -1.21 11.49
C THR A 218 -1.14 -2.30 11.51
N ASP A 219 -0.80 -3.57 11.78
CA ASP A 219 -1.79 -4.60 12.08
C ASP A 219 -2.46 -4.34 13.43
N ILE A 220 -1.66 -3.95 14.45
CA ILE A 220 -2.17 -3.51 15.75
C ILE A 220 -3.04 -2.25 15.58
N LEU A 221 -2.59 -1.28 14.77
CA LEU A 221 -3.37 -0.08 14.45
C LEU A 221 -4.70 -0.43 13.78
N GLY A 222 -4.72 -1.40 12.85
CA GLY A 222 -5.95 -1.89 12.21
C GLY A 222 -6.97 -2.40 13.24
N ALA A 223 -6.51 -3.15 14.23
CA ALA A 223 -7.36 -3.62 15.33
C ALA A 223 -7.86 -2.46 16.22
N VAL A 224 -7.02 -1.45 16.50
CA VAL A 224 -7.44 -0.22 17.21
C VAL A 224 -8.52 0.51 16.42
N VAL A 225 -8.32 0.66 15.11
CA VAL A 225 -9.26 1.31 14.19
C VAL A 225 -10.61 0.60 14.18
N GLU A 226 -10.65 -0.73 14.13
CA GLU A 226 -11.90 -1.51 14.25
C GLU A 226 -12.65 -1.23 15.56
N VAL A 227 -11.93 -1.21 16.68
CA VAL A 227 -12.52 -0.93 18.00
C VAL A 227 -13.03 0.48 18.09
N ALA A 228 -12.23 1.46 17.72
CA ALA A 228 -12.60 2.87 17.73
C ALA A 228 -13.78 3.17 16.78
N ALA A 229 -13.82 2.53 15.62
CA ALA A 229 -14.91 2.66 14.65
C ALA A 229 -16.19 1.91 15.08
N GLY A 230 -16.07 0.83 15.86
CA GLY A 230 -17.19 -0.07 16.17
C GLY A 230 -17.71 -0.83 14.97
N MET A 231 -16.87 -1.05 13.94
CA MET A 231 -17.20 -1.80 12.72
C MET A 231 -15.97 -2.52 12.17
N PRO A 232 -16.13 -3.59 11.36
CA PRO A 232 -15.03 -4.29 10.72
C PRO A 232 -14.19 -3.38 9.84
N LEU A 233 -12.87 -3.67 9.75
CA LEU A 233 -11.91 -2.83 9.06
C LEU A 233 -12.22 -2.70 7.56
N ASP A 234 -12.63 -3.77 6.91
CA ASP A 234 -12.99 -3.78 5.49
C ASP A 234 -14.21 -2.88 5.20
N GLU A 235 -15.22 -2.90 6.07
CA GLU A 235 -16.39 -2.04 5.95
C GLU A 235 -16.03 -0.57 6.18
N LEU A 236 -15.22 -0.28 7.21
CA LEU A 236 -14.76 1.08 7.49
C LEU A 236 -14.02 1.67 6.29
N LEU A 237 -13.03 0.94 5.75
CA LEU A 237 -12.26 1.43 4.60
C LEU A 237 -13.15 1.62 3.38
N ARG A 238 -14.08 0.70 3.14
CA ARG A 238 -15.03 0.80 2.04
C ARG A 238 -15.88 2.06 2.11
N VAL A 239 -16.46 2.37 3.28
CA VAL A 239 -17.39 3.50 3.40
C VAL A 239 -16.69 4.85 3.57
N LYS A 240 -15.51 4.88 4.21
CA LYS A 240 -14.81 6.13 4.52
C LYS A 240 -13.78 6.53 3.47
N ILE A 241 -13.21 5.57 2.73
CA ILE A 241 -12.11 5.81 1.81
C ILE A 241 -12.46 5.32 0.40
N PHE A 242 -12.73 4.01 0.22
CA PHE A 242 -12.81 3.44 -1.12
C PHE A 242 -14.02 3.94 -1.93
N ALA A 243 -15.21 3.95 -1.33
CA ALA A 243 -16.42 4.41 -2.02
C ALA A 243 -16.37 5.92 -2.35
N PRO A 244 -15.99 6.83 -1.42
CA PRO A 244 -15.84 8.26 -1.74
C PRO A 244 -14.81 8.52 -2.84
N LEU A 245 -13.71 7.76 -2.86
CA LEU A 245 -12.65 7.91 -3.86
C LEU A 245 -12.89 7.11 -5.14
N GLY A 246 -13.98 6.32 -5.25
CA GLY A 246 -14.24 5.48 -6.41
C GLY A 246 -13.19 4.36 -6.61
N MET A 247 -12.57 3.88 -5.54
CA MET A 247 -11.59 2.79 -5.55
C MET A 247 -12.30 1.43 -5.60
N VAL A 248 -12.86 1.11 -6.75
CA VAL A 248 -13.75 -0.04 -6.94
C VAL A 248 -13.02 -1.40 -7.00
N ASP A 249 -11.72 -1.38 -7.19
CA ASP A 249 -10.85 -2.56 -7.34
C ASP A 249 -9.89 -2.77 -6.16
N THR A 250 -10.14 -2.06 -5.04
CA THR A 250 -9.35 -2.19 -3.81
C THR A 250 -10.09 -3.05 -2.79
N HIS A 251 -9.45 -4.15 -2.34
CA HIS A 251 -10.09 -5.18 -1.50
C HIS A 251 -9.07 -5.83 -0.55
N PHE A 252 -9.53 -6.32 0.61
CA PHE A 252 -8.74 -7.27 1.41
C PHE A 252 -8.72 -8.67 0.79
N PHE A 253 -9.84 -9.09 0.20
CA PHE A 253 -9.99 -10.37 -0.48
C PHE A 253 -10.62 -10.16 -1.84
N LEU A 254 -10.06 -10.81 -2.85
CA LEU A 254 -10.48 -10.62 -4.23
C LEU A 254 -11.92 -11.14 -4.47
N PRO A 255 -12.83 -10.32 -5.00
CA PRO A 255 -14.11 -10.81 -5.46
C PRO A 255 -13.94 -11.85 -6.57
N PRO A 256 -14.71 -12.97 -6.57
CA PRO A 256 -14.56 -14.03 -7.58
C PRO A 256 -14.66 -13.54 -9.02
N ALA A 257 -15.50 -12.54 -9.30
CA ALA A 257 -15.67 -11.97 -10.63
C ALA A 257 -14.43 -11.20 -11.16
N LYS A 258 -13.43 -10.93 -10.30
CA LYS A 258 -12.22 -10.19 -10.64
C LYS A 258 -10.97 -11.08 -10.71
N ARG A 259 -11.13 -12.40 -10.54
CA ARG A 259 -10.04 -13.37 -10.46
C ARG A 259 -9.07 -13.27 -11.64
N ASP A 260 -9.60 -13.15 -12.84
CA ASP A 260 -8.82 -13.10 -14.08
C ASP A 260 -7.97 -11.83 -14.24
N ARG A 261 -8.17 -10.83 -13.38
CA ARG A 261 -7.41 -9.58 -13.37
C ARG A 261 -6.25 -9.57 -12.37
N LEU A 262 -6.14 -10.58 -11.48
CA LEU A 262 -5.06 -10.65 -10.50
C LEU A 262 -3.75 -11.06 -11.16
N ALA A 263 -2.68 -10.32 -10.88
CA ALA A 263 -1.34 -10.69 -11.34
C ALA A 263 -0.79 -11.88 -10.56
N ALA A 264 -0.14 -12.81 -11.28
CA ALA A 264 0.62 -13.90 -10.69
C ALA A 264 1.90 -13.37 -10.03
N VAL A 265 2.35 -14.02 -8.97
CA VAL A 265 3.58 -13.64 -8.26
C VAL A 265 4.76 -14.41 -8.85
N TYR A 266 5.88 -13.73 -8.99
CA TYR A 266 7.14 -14.26 -9.49
C TYR A 266 8.25 -14.08 -8.47
N GLU A 267 9.27 -14.90 -8.60
CA GLU A 267 10.54 -14.80 -7.87
C GLU A 267 11.71 -14.98 -8.83
N ILE A 268 12.87 -14.45 -8.47
CA ILE A 268 14.12 -14.76 -9.18
C ILE A 268 14.76 -15.93 -8.46
N ARG A 269 14.79 -17.10 -9.13
CA ARG A 269 15.41 -18.33 -8.64
C ARG A 269 16.55 -18.73 -9.58
N ASP A 270 17.76 -18.89 -9.03
CA ASP A 270 18.94 -19.26 -9.83
C ASP A 270 19.20 -18.31 -11.02
N GLY A 271 18.91 -17.02 -10.86
CA GLY A 271 19.04 -16.01 -11.90
C GLY A 271 17.93 -16.00 -12.96
N ALA A 272 16.89 -16.81 -12.81
CA ALA A 272 15.76 -16.88 -13.73
C ALA A 272 14.45 -16.48 -13.05
N LEU A 273 13.61 -15.74 -13.78
CA LEU A 273 12.27 -15.38 -13.34
C LEU A 273 11.35 -16.60 -13.39
N SER A 274 10.80 -16.99 -12.25
CA SER A 274 9.95 -18.16 -12.07
C SER A 274 8.66 -17.79 -11.36
N ARG A 275 7.51 -18.37 -11.79
CA ARG A 275 6.24 -18.20 -11.09
C ARG A 275 6.28 -18.92 -9.74
N THR A 276 5.79 -18.28 -8.69
CA THR A 276 5.62 -18.92 -7.38
C THR A 276 4.40 -19.84 -7.37
N GLN A 277 4.35 -20.77 -6.42
CA GLN A 277 3.14 -21.58 -6.21
C GLN A 277 2.06 -20.71 -5.56
N ASP A 278 0.83 -20.78 -6.06
CA ASP A 278 -0.27 -19.93 -5.60
C ASP A 278 -0.62 -20.16 -4.12
N ASP A 279 -0.50 -21.39 -3.62
CA ASP A 279 -0.71 -21.77 -2.22
C ASP A 279 0.53 -21.58 -1.33
N GLY A 280 1.66 -21.21 -1.93
CA GLY A 280 2.91 -20.96 -1.21
C GLY A 280 2.91 -19.63 -0.47
N TRP A 281 3.88 -19.50 0.45
CA TRP A 281 4.10 -18.28 1.21
C TRP A 281 4.27 -17.03 0.32
N ASN A 282 5.04 -17.14 -0.75
CA ASN A 282 5.29 -16.03 -1.68
C ASN A 282 4.06 -15.75 -2.57
N GLY A 283 3.35 -16.78 -3.02
CA GLY A 283 2.19 -16.64 -3.89
C GLY A 283 0.96 -16.08 -3.18
N GLN A 284 0.81 -16.39 -1.89
CA GLN A 284 -0.25 -15.88 -1.02
C GLN A 284 -1.66 -16.01 -1.64
N GLY A 285 -2.01 -17.22 -2.04
CA GLY A 285 -3.28 -17.52 -2.74
C GLY A 285 -4.54 -17.32 -1.90
N ALA A 286 -4.42 -17.30 -0.57
CA ALA A 286 -5.57 -17.11 0.31
C ALA A 286 -6.27 -15.74 0.18
N TYR A 287 -5.64 -14.75 -0.44
CA TYR A 287 -6.35 -13.53 -0.86
C TYR A 287 -7.49 -13.82 -1.85
N VAL A 288 -7.44 -14.95 -2.54
CA VAL A 288 -8.44 -15.41 -3.52
C VAL A 288 -9.35 -16.47 -2.92
N ASP A 289 -8.77 -17.54 -2.39
CA ASP A 289 -9.46 -18.77 -2.00
C ASP A 289 -9.46 -19.03 -0.47
N GLY A 290 -8.97 -18.07 0.32
CA GLY A 290 -8.88 -18.20 1.79
C GLY A 290 -10.18 -17.91 2.52
N PRO A 291 -10.14 -17.97 3.87
CA PRO A 291 -11.31 -17.88 4.74
C PRO A 291 -11.98 -16.52 4.79
N ARG A 292 -11.32 -15.43 4.37
CA ARG A 292 -11.85 -14.06 4.25
C ARG A 292 -12.27 -13.43 5.59
N THR A 293 -11.55 -13.77 6.66
CA THR A 293 -11.88 -13.34 8.02
C THR A 293 -10.84 -12.40 8.64
N CYS A 294 -9.56 -12.49 8.21
CA CYS A 294 -8.46 -11.75 8.79
C CYS A 294 -8.09 -10.54 7.90
N PHE A 295 -8.48 -9.34 8.34
CA PHE A 295 -8.19 -8.09 7.63
C PHE A 295 -6.90 -7.46 8.16
N SER A 296 -5.74 -7.85 7.59
CA SER A 296 -4.43 -7.34 8.01
C SER A 296 -4.27 -5.85 7.67
N GLY A 297 -4.08 -5.02 8.66
CA GLY A 297 -3.80 -3.59 8.48
C GLY A 297 -2.38 -3.31 7.97
N GLY A 298 -1.47 -4.26 8.13
CA GLY A 298 -0.08 -4.12 7.71
C GLY A 298 0.18 -4.46 6.24
N ALA A 299 -0.59 -5.39 5.63
CA ALA A 299 -0.27 -5.91 4.30
C ALA A 299 -1.46 -6.49 3.52
N GLY A 300 -2.70 -6.32 4.01
CA GLY A 300 -3.85 -7.12 3.56
C GLY A 300 -4.53 -6.68 2.26
N LEU A 301 -4.19 -5.54 1.67
CA LEU A 301 -4.94 -5.02 0.53
C LEU A 301 -4.42 -5.52 -0.83
N LEU A 302 -5.38 -5.67 -1.74
CA LEU A 302 -5.20 -5.76 -3.18
C LEU A 302 -5.69 -4.45 -3.79
N SER A 303 -5.05 -3.98 -4.87
CA SER A 303 -5.47 -2.74 -5.55
C SER A 303 -5.00 -2.71 -7.00
N THR A 304 -5.46 -1.71 -7.76
CA THR A 304 -4.92 -1.34 -9.08
C THR A 304 -4.09 -0.06 -8.98
N ALA A 305 -3.25 0.21 -9.97
CA ALA A 305 -2.49 1.46 -10.03
C ALA A 305 -3.41 2.69 -10.04
N ARG A 306 -4.55 2.61 -10.73
CA ARG A 306 -5.54 3.70 -10.80
C ARG A 306 -6.19 3.97 -9.44
N ASP A 307 -6.70 2.94 -8.76
CA ASP A 307 -7.34 3.12 -7.46
C ASP A 307 -6.36 3.70 -6.45
N TYR A 308 -5.13 3.17 -6.44
CA TYR A 308 -4.12 3.66 -5.51
C TYR A 308 -3.66 5.09 -5.83
N ALA A 309 -3.56 5.46 -7.12
CA ALA A 309 -3.28 6.83 -7.53
C ALA A 309 -4.38 7.82 -7.09
N ARG A 310 -5.66 7.42 -7.10
CA ARG A 310 -6.77 8.25 -6.57
C ARG A 310 -6.62 8.49 -5.07
N PHE A 311 -6.21 7.47 -4.32
CA PHE A 311 -5.90 7.61 -2.89
C PHE A 311 -4.74 8.59 -2.66
N LEU A 312 -3.66 8.47 -3.42
CA LEU A 312 -2.51 9.37 -3.30
C LEU A 312 -2.84 10.80 -3.75
N GLN A 313 -3.65 10.96 -4.81
CA GLN A 313 -4.10 12.27 -5.27
C GLN A 313 -4.98 12.97 -4.21
N MET A 314 -5.84 12.22 -3.51
CA MET A 314 -6.59 12.75 -2.37
C MET A 314 -5.63 13.28 -1.28
N VAL A 315 -4.55 12.58 -0.98
CA VAL A 315 -3.53 13.04 -0.02
C VAL A 315 -2.84 14.29 -0.54
N LEU A 316 -2.36 14.30 -1.80
CA LEU A 316 -1.72 15.47 -2.42
C LEU A 316 -2.61 16.71 -2.37
N ASN A 317 -3.90 16.56 -2.63
CA ASN A 317 -4.89 17.63 -2.60
C ASN A 317 -5.31 18.06 -1.17
N GLY A 318 -4.59 17.64 -0.13
CA GLY A 318 -4.91 17.99 1.25
C GLY A 318 -6.21 17.36 1.77
N GLY A 319 -6.49 16.12 1.36
CA GLY A 319 -7.56 15.28 1.88
C GLY A 319 -8.86 15.27 1.06
N GLU A 320 -8.85 15.77 -0.18
CA GLU A 320 -10.04 15.86 -1.05
C GLU A 320 -9.76 15.38 -2.46
N LEU A 321 -10.72 14.70 -3.08
CA LEU A 321 -10.69 14.34 -4.51
C LEU A 321 -12.12 14.36 -5.06
N ASP A 322 -12.32 14.92 -6.26
CA ASP A 322 -13.62 15.00 -6.97
C ASP A 322 -14.76 15.58 -6.09
N GLY A 323 -14.45 16.56 -5.24
CA GLY A 323 -15.40 17.16 -4.31
C GLY A 323 -15.74 16.29 -3.09
N GLN A 324 -15.09 15.12 -2.94
CA GLN A 324 -15.23 14.25 -1.77
C GLN A 324 -14.09 14.50 -0.79
N ARG A 325 -14.40 15.08 0.37
CA ARG A 325 -13.44 15.26 1.45
C ARG A 325 -13.38 14.01 2.31
N VAL A 326 -12.24 13.34 2.29
CA VAL A 326 -11.95 12.15 3.09
C VAL A 326 -11.23 12.54 4.39
N LEU A 327 -10.35 13.55 4.32
CA LEU A 327 -9.55 14.01 5.46
C LEU A 327 -9.42 15.55 5.43
N GLY A 328 -9.28 16.15 6.58
CA GLY A 328 -9.00 17.58 6.68
C GLY A 328 -7.56 17.92 6.28
N ARG A 329 -7.36 19.08 5.64
CA ARG A 329 -6.03 19.53 5.20
C ARG A 329 -4.99 19.51 6.34
N LYS A 330 -5.38 19.91 7.55
CA LYS A 330 -4.46 19.94 8.72
C LYS A 330 -4.04 18.56 9.20
N SER A 331 -4.88 17.53 9.00
CA SER A 331 -4.50 16.16 9.29
C SER A 331 -3.50 15.64 8.25
N VAL A 332 -3.69 15.96 6.97
CA VAL A 332 -2.71 15.64 5.92
C VAL A 332 -1.36 16.33 6.20
N GLU A 333 -1.37 17.63 6.51
CA GLU A 333 -0.14 18.35 6.89
C GLU A 333 0.56 17.71 8.09
N LEU A 334 -0.21 17.27 9.10
CA LEU A 334 0.34 16.56 10.26
C LEU A 334 0.94 15.21 9.86
N MET A 335 0.32 14.47 8.94
CA MET A 335 0.82 13.18 8.46
C MET A 335 2.12 13.32 7.65
N SER A 336 2.34 14.48 7.05
CA SER A 336 3.40 14.74 6.06
C SER A 336 4.69 15.33 6.66
N VAL A 337 4.84 15.33 7.99
CA VAL A 337 6.05 15.79 8.68
C VAL A 337 6.68 14.64 9.45
N ASP A 338 7.98 14.72 9.73
CA ASP A 338 8.66 13.71 10.54
C ASP A 338 8.15 13.69 11.98
N HIS A 339 7.83 12.51 12.48
CA HIS A 339 7.33 12.28 13.83
C HIS A 339 8.28 11.46 14.72
N ARG A 340 9.45 11.08 14.21
CA ARG A 340 10.39 10.20 14.93
C ARG A 340 11.26 10.97 15.93
N GLY A 341 11.41 12.29 15.78
CA GLY A 341 12.37 13.07 16.54
C GLY A 341 13.81 12.60 16.24
N ASP A 342 14.56 12.27 17.27
CA ASP A 342 15.97 11.86 17.15
C ASP A 342 16.17 10.37 16.77
N VAL A 343 15.09 9.61 16.54
CA VAL A 343 15.19 8.19 16.15
C VAL A 343 15.76 8.07 14.74
N PRO A 344 16.92 7.39 14.55
CA PRO A 344 17.54 7.25 13.24
C PRO A 344 16.64 6.51 12.23
N PHE A 345 16.66 6.98 10.98
CA PHE A 345 15.96 6.36 9.85
C PHE A 345 16.71 6.69 8.56
N GLY A 346 16.64 5.91 7.53
CA GLY A 346 17.17 6.06 6.18
C GLY A 346 18.15 7.21 5.86
N ASN A 347 18.61 7.27 4.64
CA ASN A 347 19.49 8.33 4.15
C ASN A 347 18.68 9.56 3.73
N GLY A 348 18.61 10.57 4.58
CA GLY A 348 17.92 11.83 4.26
C GLY A 348 16.39 11.72 4.29
N GLU A 349 15.86 10.66 4.90
CA GLU A 349 14.41 10.47 5.04
C GLU A 349 13.99 10.52 6.50
N GLY A 350 12.81 11.05 6.74
CA GLY A 350 12.01 10.99 7.96
C GLY A 350 10.86 10.00 7.83
N PHE A 351 10.06 9.86 8.88
CA PHE A 351 8.83 9.07 8.84
C PHE A 351 7.67 9.83 9.50
N GLY A 352 6.66 10.10 8.68
CA GLY A 352 5.43 10.75 9.10
C GLY A 352 4.43 9.76 9.70
N LEU A 353 3.15 10.07 9.58
CA LEU A 353 2.10 9.14 10.02
C LEU A 353 1.68 8.24 8.86
N GLY A 354 2.46 7.18 8.62
CA GLY A 354 2.19 6.16 7.59
C GLY A 354 2.92 6.35 6.25
N PHE A 355 3.80 7.35 6.13
CA PHE A 355 4.63 7.62 4.95
C PHE A 355 6.08 7.91 5.38
N SER A 356 7.06 7.53 4.56
CA SER A 356 8.37 8.18 4.64
C SER A 356 8.26 9.62 4.12
N VAL A 357 9.11 10.51 4.63
CA VAL A 357 9.16 11.93 4.26
C VAL A 357 10.59 12.27 3.85
N LEU A 358 10.80 12.79 2.64
CA LEU A 358 12.14 13.21 2.23
C LEU A 358 12.51 14.52 2.93
N GLU A 359 13.63 14.52 3.67
CA GLU A 359 14.14 15.65 4.44
C GLU A 359 15.44 16.23 3.86
N ASP A 360 16.27 15.39 3.23
CA ASP A 360 17.59 15.77 2.70
C ASP A 360 17.86 15.07 1.37
N LEU A 361 17.67 15.80 0.28
CA LEU A 361 17.86 15.31 -1.09
C LEU A 361 19.31 14.88 -1.35
N GLY A 362 20.28 15.60 -0.78
CA GLY A 362 21.71 15.31 -0.96
C GLY A 362 22.11 13.97 -0.35
N ARG A 363 21.59 13.66 0.83
CA ARG A 363 21.80 12.36 1.49
C ARG A 363 21.09 11.21 0.77
N ARG A 364 19.87 11.45 0.28
CA ARG A 364 19.13 10.44 -0.49
C ARG A 364 19.85 10.07 -1.79
N GLY A 365 20.41 11.06 -2.50
CA GLY A 365 21.22 10.86 -3.71
C GLY A 365 20.41 10.46 -4.96
N THR A 366 19.09 10.66 -4.96
CA THR A 366 18.21 10.41 -6.12
C THR A 366 17.29 11.61 -6.37
N PRO A 367 16.83 11.85 -7.60
CA PRO A 367 15.92 12.96 -7.91
C PRO A 367 14.64 12.92 -7.06
N GLY A 368 14.07 14.09 -6.77
CA GLY A 368 12.88 14.31 -5.97
C GLY A 368 12.94 15.67 -5.28
N THR A 369 11.97 15.96 -4.42
CA THR A 369 11.87 17.24 -3.71
C THR A 369 11.69 17.01 -2.21
N VAL A 370 12.31 17.84 -1.37
CA VAL A 370 12.09 17.81 0.08
C VAL A 370 10.61 17.98 0.39
N GLY A 371 10.06 17.09 1.24
CA GLY A 371 8.63 16.97 1.51
C GLY A 371 7.92 15.89 0.70
N GLU A 372 8.61 15.19 -0.19
CA GLU A 372 8.08 14.01 -0.88
C GLU A 372 7.65 12.96 0.12
N LEU A 373 6.47 12.34 -0.10
CA LEU A 373 5.94 11.23 0.67
C LEU A 373 6.04 9.95 -0.16
N ALA A 374 6.55 8.87 0.43
CA ALA A 374 6.74 7.62 -0.30
C ALA A 374 6.57 6.39 0.59
N TRP A 375 6.39 5.25 -0.03
CA TRP A 375 6.59 3.91 0.51
C TRP A 375 6.52 2.87 -0.61
N GLY A 376 6.50 1.59 -0.24
CA GLY A 376 6.38 0.49 -1.18
C GLY A 376 5.71 -0.73 -0.58
N GLY A 377 5.67 -1.81 -1.33
CA GLY A 377 5.14 -3.10 -0.92
C GLY A 377 6.11 -4.24 -1.19
N ALA A 378 6.03 -5.30 -0.38
CA ALA A 378 6.92 -6.45 -0.45
C ALA A 378 6.94 -7.13 -1.84
N TYR A 379 5.89 -7.00 -2.62
CA TYR A 379 5.80 -7.51 -4.00
C TYR A 379 6.47 -6.61 -5.04
N HIS A 380 7.41 -5.76 -4.61
CA HIS A 380 8.13 -4.83 -5.46
C HIS A 380 7.21 -3.79 -6.11
N THR A 381 6.21 -3.33 -5.35
CA THR A 381 5.40 -2.17 -5.70
C THR A 381 5.96 -0.93 -5.03
N THR A 382 5.86 0.24 -5.66
CA THR A 382 6.29 1.51 -5.09
C THR A 382 5.35 2.65 -5.47
N TYR A 383 5.33 3.68 -4.64
CA TYR A 383 4.64 4.94 -4.94
C TYR A 383 5.37 6.12 -4.30
N TRP A 384 5.14 7.30 -4.85
CA TRP A 384 5.44 8.54 -4.17
C TRP A 384 4.51 9.68 -4.59
N ILE A 385 4.41 10.67 -3.71
CA ILE A 385 3.76 11.94 -3.90
C ILE A 385 4.83 13.00 -3.79
N ASP A 386 5.00 13.85 -4.78
CA ASP A 386 5.90 15.01 -4.73
C ASP A 386 5.05 16.29 -4.76
N PRO A 387 4.77 16.91 -3.59
CA PRO A 387 3.89 18.06 -3.53
C PRO A 387 4.43 19.32 -4.21
N ALA A 388 5.75 19.43 -4.37
CA ALA A 388 6.35 20.58 -5.04
C ALA A 388 6.23 20.50 -6.56
N GLU A 389 6.12 19.28 -7.10
CA GLU A 389 5.93 19.00 -8.52
C GLU A 389 4.46 18.70 -8.89
N ASP A 390 3.54 18.79 -7.92
CA ASP A 390 2.14 18.35 -8.04
C ASP A 390 2.01 16.96 -8.68
N LEU A 391 2.85 16.01 -8.22
CA LEU A 391 3.12 14.74 -8.87
C LEU A 391 2.71 13.56 -7.99
N VAL A 392 2.00 12.60 -8.59
CA VAL A 392 1.69 11.28 -8.03
C VAL A 392 2.26 10.20 -8.95
N VAL A 393 2.97 9.25 -8.38
CA VAL A 393 3.51 8.10 -9.12
C VAL A 393 3.14 6.80 -8.42
N VAL A 394 2.68 5.84 -9.21
CA VAL A 394 2.39 4.47 -8.78
C VAL A 394 3.03 3.51 -9.76
N HIS A 395 3.86 2.60 -9.26
CA HIS A 395 4.44 1.52 -10.05
C HIS A 395 4.17 0.18 -9.38
N MET A 396 3.55 -0.72 -10.11
CA MET A 396 3.10 -2.02 -9.59
C MET A 396 3.66 -3.18 -10.38
N THR A 397 4.31 -4.08 -9.68
CA THR A 397 4.81 -5.37 -10.16
C THR A 397 4.39 -6.47 -9.19
N GLN A 398 4.72 -7.73 -9.46
CA GLN A 398 4.51 -8.86 -8.53
C GLN A 398 5.75 -9.74 -8.49
N LEU A 399 6.82 -9.22 -7.88
CA LEU A 399 8.11 -9.91 -7.71
C LEU A 399 8.45 -10.02 -6.21
N LEU A 400 8.60 -11.24 -5.69
CA LEU A 400 8.88 -11.50 -4.28
C LEU A 400 9.73 -12.77 -4.10
N PRO A 401 10.98 -12.66 -3.57
CA PRO A 401 11.70 -11.41 -3.30
C PRO A 401 12.14 -10.70 -4.59
N ALA A 402 12.29 -9.38 -4.49
CA ALA A 402 12.66 -8.54 -5.64
C ALA A 402 14.14 -8.69 -6.06
N GLY A 403 14.99 -9.16 -5.16
CA GLY A 403 16.43 -9.21 -5.43
C GLY A 403 17.03 -7.80 -5.67
N ASP A 404 17.97 -7.74 -6.62
CA ASP A 404 18.73 -6.52 -6.95
C ASP A 404 18.16 -5.80 -8.19
N VAL A 405 16.86 -5.91 -8.49
CA VAL A 405 16.26 -5.22 -9.63
C VAL A 405 16.17 -3.72 -9.32
N ASP A 406 16.74 -2.88 -10.20
CA ASP A 406 16.92 -1.43 -9.99
C ASP A 406 15.85 -0.56 -10.71
N ASP A 407 14.76 -1.16 -11.14
CA ASP A 407 13.68 -0.52 -11.90
C ASP A 407 13.08 0.71 -11.20
N HIS A 408 12.91 0.68 -9.87
CA HIS A 408 12.42 1.83 -9.11
C HIS A 408 13.37 3.05 -9.20
N ALA A 409 14.67 2.83 -9.06
CA ALA A 409 15.65 3.91 -9.18
C ALA A 409 15.70 4.46 -10.60
N ARG A 410 15.60 3.58 -11.58
CA ARG A 410 15.59 3.95 -13.00
C ARG A 410 14.30 4.66 -13.40
N LEU A 411 13.14 4.16 -12.94
CA LEU A 411 11.84 4.82 -13.11
C LEU A 411 11.93 6.28 -12.61
N ARG A 412 12.44 6.47 -11.40
CA ARG A 412 12.60 7.79 -10.79
C ARG A 412 13.50 8.71 -11.63
N ALA A 413 14.68 8.24 -12.02
CA ALA A 413 15.62 9.03 -12.84
C ALA A 413 15.01 9.43 -14.19
N LEU A 414 14.30 8.48 -14.84
CA LEU A 414 13.69 8.69 -16.15
C LEU A 414 12.43 9.57 -16.10
N LEU A 415 11.72 9.58 -15.00
CA LEU A 415 10.59 10.48 -14.80
C LEU A 415 11.08 11.91 -14.57
N TYR A 416 11.91 12.14 -13.56
CA TYR A 416 12.34 13.48 -13.21
C TYR A 416 13.15 14.18 -14.32
N GLN A 417 13.87 13.43 -15.19
CA GLN A 417 14.53 14.03 -16.34
C GLN A 417 13.55 14.51 -17.43
N ALA A 418 12.30 14.08 -17.37
CA ALA A 418 11.26 14.52 -18.31
C ALA A 418 10.57 15.82 -17.88
N ILE A 419 10.72 16.27 -16.64
CA ILE A 419 10.22 17.56 -16.17
C ILE A 419 11.06 18.66 -16.81
N VAL A 420 10.42 19.65 -17.48
CA VAL A 420 11.09 20.67 -18.29
C VAL A 420 10.59 22.10 -18.03
N ASP A 421 9.68 22.31 -17.12
CA ASP A 421 9.17 23.62 -16.67
C ASP A 421 9.89 24.17 -15.44
#